data_6bb2965990d8bd33abc516cd32032907
#
_entry.id   6bb2965990d8bd33abc516cd32032907
#
_cell.length_a   1.000
_cell.length_b   1.000
_cell.length_c   1.000
_cell.angle_alpha   90.00
_cell.angle_beta   90.00
_cell.angle_gamma   90.00
#
_symmetry.space_group_name_H-M   'P 1'
#
loop_
_entity.id
_entity.type
_entity.pdbx_description
1 polymer ?
#
loop_
_entity_poly.entity_id
_entity_poly.type
_entity_poly.pdbx_seq_one_letter_code
_entity_poly.pdbx_strand_id
1 'polypeptide(L)'
;MALHDKFGRQITDLRISVTDRCNFRCVYCRSADPENYRDHDEILSWPELYRLAGVFKTLGIRKMRVTGGEPLVRPGVEEFISHLRDLDVEDISMTTNGHLLSERCARLVSAGLQRINISLDSLDAVKFERITRTKSFASVMNGIDVVQASALAPGKVNAVLVRGINDNEVEDFAAFARERALIMRFIEFMPLDADHHWNRNLVVPAAEVYNRIHARWPLEEIPHHYSETARKYRFVDGTPGEIGLIAPVTQPFCGHCSRIRLTADGKIRTCLFSKEDHDLRSLLREGASDEDLVTYITSVVMEKEAGHRINEPDFHPPSRSMVFIGG
;
A
#
# COMPACT_ATOMS: atom_id res chain seq x y z
N MET A 1 -12.25 -22.13 3.30
CA MET A 1 -13.57 -21.43 3.31
C MET A 1 -13.40 -20.13 2.52
N ALA A 2 -14.41 -19.62 1.81
CA ALA A 2 -14.28 -18.36 1.08
C ALA A 2 -14.91 -17.24 1.91
N LEU A 3 -14.13 -16.21 2.24
CA LEU A 3 -14.57 -15.07 3.05
C LEU A 3 -15.32 -14.06 2.16
N HIS A 4 -16.57 -13.76 2.49
CA HIS A 4 -17.41 -12.81 1.76
C HIS A 4 -17.96 -11.74 2.70
N ASP A 5 -18.12 -10.53 2.20
CA ASP A 5 -18.83 -9.48 2.93
C ASP A 5 -20.35 -9.50 2.61
N LYS A 6 -21.10 -8.65 3.30
CA LYS A 6 -22.57 -8.55 3.12
C LYS A 6 -23.02 -8.09 1.73
N PHE A 7 -22.11 -7.62 0.88
CA PHE A 7 -22.38 -7.21 -0.51
C PHE A 7 -21.98 -8.29 -1.52
N GLY A 8 -21.57 -9.49 -1.05
CA GLY A 8 -21.14 -10.60 -1.89
C GLY A 8 -19.73 -10.44 -2.47
N ARG A 9 -18.94 -9.44 -2.03
CA ARG A 9 -17.55 -9.28 -2.47
C ARG A 9 -16.68 -10.33 -1.78
N GLN A 10 -15.93 -11.10 -2.55
CA GLN A 10 -14.98 -12.05 -2.00
C GLN A 10 -13.73 -11.32 -1.50
N ILE A 11 -13.37 -11.53 -0.24
CA ILE A 11 -12.19 -10.95 0.39
C ILE A 11 -11.03 -11.91 0.22
N THR A 12 -10.06 -11.54 -0.59
CA THR A 12 -8.89 -12.35 -0.96
C THR A 12 -7.56 -11.68 -0.67
N ASP A 13 -7.57 -10.41 -0.33
CA ASP A 13 -6.38 -9.58 -0.19
C ASP A 13 -6.26 -9.04 1.25
N LEU A 14 -5.17 -9.38 1.94
CA LEU A 14 -4.82 -8.85 3.25
C LEU A 14 -3.61 -7.92 3.14
N ARG A 15 -3.73 -6.71 3.68
CA ARG A 15 -2.56 -5.85 3.94
C ARG A 15 -2.19 -5.98 5.41
N ILE A 16 -0.94 -6.32 5.68
CA ILE A 16 -0.42 -6.54 7.03
C ILE A 16 0.59 -5.43 7.33
N SER A 17 0.23 -4.54 8.25
CA SER A 17 1.18 -3.58 8.81
C SER A 17 2.01 -4.28 9.87
N VAL A 18 3.31 -4.41 9.64
CA VAL A 18 4.20 -5.09 10.60
C VAL A 18 4.80 -4.12 11.62
N THR A 19 4.71 -2.81 11.40
CA THR A 19 5.23 -1.77 12.30
C THR A 19 4.57 -0.44 12.03
N ASP A 20 4.44 0.41 13.03
CA ASP A 20 4.06 1.81 12.91
C ASP A 20 5.28 2.73 12.69
N ARG A 21 6.50 2.22 12.88
CA ARG A 21 7.75 2.98 12.73
C ARG A 21 8.10 3.17 11.27
N CYS A 22 8.57 4.38 10.92
CA CYS A 22 9.05 4.73 9.59
C CYS A 22 10.27 5.67 9.72
N ASN A 23 11.26 5.44 8.88
CA ASN A 23 12.43 6.31 8.76
C ASN A 23 12.18 7.56 7.89
N PHE A 24 10.98 7.68 7.26
CA PHE A 24 10.53 8.88 6.54
C PHE A 24 9.37 9.57 7.29
N ARG A 25 9.12 10.86 6.93
CA ARG A 25 8.02 11.67 7.46
C ARG A 25 7.31 12.42 6.35
N CYS A 26 6.80 11.67 5.36
CA CYS A 26 6.15 12.25 4.20
C CYS A 26 4.95 13.12 4.59
N VAL A 27 4.86 14.31 3.97
CA VAL A 27 3.87 15.35 4.29
C VAL A 27 2.41 14.90 4.17
N TYR A 28 2.14 13.89 3.34
CA TYR A 28 0.81 13.32 3.15
C TYR A 28 0.53 12.10 4.04
N CYS A 29 1.46 11.71 4.93
CA CYS A 29 1.37 10.50 5.73
C CYS A 29 1.56 10.78 7.23
N ARG A 30 2.58 11.56 7.61
CA ARG A 30 2.97 11.80 9.00
C ARG A 30 3.14 13.28 9.28
N SER A 31 2.84 13.68 10.52
CA SER A 31 3.16 15.02 11.00
C SER A 31 4.68 15.29 11.01
N ALA A 32 5.03 16.57 10.94
CA ALA A 32 6.41 17.03 11.17
C ALA A 32 6.85 16.79 12.61
N ASP A 33 5.91 16.94 13.55
CA ASP A 33 6.16 16.74 14.97
C ASP A 33 6.43 15.26 15.30
N PRO A 34 7.24 14.98 16.33
CA PRO A 34 7.46 13.62 16.80
C PRO A 34 6.14 13.00 17.23
N GLU A 35 5.63 12.05 16.47
CA GLU A 35 4.51 11.23 16.89
C GLU A 35 5.00 10.25 17.96
N ASN A 36 4.17 10.01 18.98
CA ASN A 36 4.40 8.92 19.90
C ASN A 36 4.11 7.61 19.17
N TYR A 37 5.17 6.88 18.84
CA TYR A 37 5.02 5.49 18.43
C TYR A 37 4.38 4.68 19.56
N ARG A 38 3.68 3.63 19.18
CA ARG A 38 3.18 2.67 20.15
C ARG A 38 4.32 1.97 20.87
N ASP A 39 4.08 1.61 22.11
CA ASP A 39 5.03 0.80 22.87
C ASP A 39 5.19 -0.58 22.21
N HIS A 40 6.34 -1.20 22.44
CA HIS A 40 6.67 -2.48 21.80
C HIS A 40 5.65 -3.58 22.11
N ASP A 41 5.08 -3.59 23.29
CA ASP A 41 4.07 -4.54 23.75
C ASP A 41 2.67 -4.26 23.16
N GLU A 42 2.44 -3.07 22.63
CA GLU A 42 1.22 -2.74 21.90
C GLU A 42 1.25 -3.23 20.44
N ILE A 43 2.42 -3.52 19.90
CA ILE A 43 2.60 -4.03 18.53
C ILE A 43 2.54 -5.56 18.53
N LEU A 44 1.95 -6.15 17.49
CA LEU A 44 1.95 -7.60 17.31
C LEU A 44 3.38 -8.13 17.20
N SER A 45 3.70 -9.13 18.00
CA SER A 45 4.96 -9.90 17.90
C SER A 45 4.98 -10.75 16.63
N TRP A 46 6.17 -11.25 16.24
CA TRP A 46 6.27 -12.15 15.08
C TRP A 46 5.47 -13.44 15.27
N PRO A 47 5.49 -14.14 16.42
CA PRO A 47 4.63 -15.31 16.64
C PRO A 47 3.14 -15.01 16.49
N GLU A 48 2.66 -13.85 16.96
CA GLU A 48 1.27 -13.42 16.78
C GLU A 48 0.96 -13.19 15.29
N LEU A 49 1.85 -12.52 14.55
CA LEU A 49 1.69 -12.32 13.10
C LEU A 49 1.72 -13.62 12.31
N TYR A 50 2.58 -14.57 12.69
CA TYR A 50 2.65 -15.92 12.07
C TYR A 50 1.32 -16.64 12.25
N ARG A 51 0.80 -16.70 13.47
CA ARG A 51 -0.48 -17.32 13.78
C ARG A 51 -1.63 -16.68 12.98
N LEU A 52 -1.72 -15.36 13.00
CA LEU A 52 -2.77 -14.64 12.30
C LEU A 52 -2.69 -14.83 10.77
N ALA A 53 -1.50 -14.84 10.17
CA ALA A 53 -1.33 -15.14 8.75
C ALA A 53 -1.92 -16.52 8.39
N GLY A 54 -1.67 -17.54 9.23
CA GLY A 54 -2.27 -18.87 9.09
C GLY A 54 -3.79 -18.82 9.14
N VAL A 55 -4.38 -18.15 10.14
CA VAL A 55 -5.84 -18.00 10.28
C VAL A 55 -6.43 -17.29 9.05
N PHE A 56 -5.85 -16.21 8.58
CA PHE A 56 -6.32 -15.52 7.37
C PHE A 56 -6.20 -16.40 6.12
N LYS A 57 -5.17 -17.24 6.01
CA LYS A 57 -5.04 -18.20 4.91
C LYS A 57 -6.18 -19.23 4.90
N THR A 58 -6.58 -19.77 6.06
CA THR A 58 -7.72 -20.71 6.16
C THR A 58 -9.05 -20.07 5.76
N LEU A 59 -9.19 -18.76 5.94
CA LEU A 59 -10.34 -17.94 5.51
C LEU A 59 -10.35 -17.65 3.99
N GLY A 60 -9.36 -18.11 3.24
CA GLY A 60 -9.30 -17.95 1.79
C GLY A 60 -8.58 -16.67 1.33
N ILE A 61 -7.82 -16.03 2.19
CA ILE A 61 -6.88 -14.97 1.77
C ILE A 61 -5.78 -15.61 0.91
N ARG A 62 -5.60 -15.08 -0.29
CA ARG A 62 -4.62 -15.57 -1.27
C ARG A 62 -3.48 -14.60 -1.51
N LYS A 63 -3.72 -13.31 -1.27
CA LYS A 63 -2.74 -12.24 -1.49
C LYS A 63 -2.44 -11.56 -0.18
N MET A 64 -1.17 -11.54 0.22
CA MET A 64 -0.73 -10.85 1.42
C MET A 64 0.30 -9.79 1.06
N ARG A 65 0.01 -8.55 1.48
CA ARG A 65 0.94 -7.44 1.29
C ARG A 65 1.51 -7.00 2.61
N VAL A 66 2.82 -7.15 2.75
CA VAL A 66 3.58 -6.66 3.90
C VAL A 66 3.79 -5.15 3.73
N THR A 67 3.41 -4.40 4.74
CA THR A 67 3.51 -2.95 4.81
C THR A 67 3.75 -2.52 6.25
N GLY A 68 3.53 -1.25 6.58
CA GLY A 68 3.69 -0.71 7.92
C GLY A 68 3.75 0.80 7.87
N GLY A 69 4.52 1.38 8.76
CA GLY A 69 5.23 2.60 8.47
C GLY A 69 6.23 2.29 7.36
N GLU A 70 7.40 1.75 7.72
CA GLU A 70 8.33 1.16 6.76
C GLU A 70 8.66 -0.28 7.19
N PRO A 71 8.25 -1.31 6.44
CA PRO A 71 8.45 -2.70 6.86
C PRO A 71 9.93 -3.09 6.98
N LEU A 72 10.80 -2.51 6.17
CA LEU A 72 12.24 -2.83 6.19
C LEU A 72 12.98 -2.31 7.42
N VAL A 73 12.40 -1.44 8.24
CA VAL A 73 13.03 -1.04 9.51
C VAL A 73 12.78 -2.05 10.65
N ARG A 74 11.81 -2.96 10.48
CA ARG A 74 11.54 -4.00 11.48
C ARG A 74 12.44 -5.21 11.22
N PRO A 75 13.36 -5.57 12.15
CA PRO A 75 14.15 -6.80 12.04
C PRO A 75 13.25 -8.04 11.99
N GLY A 76 13.60 -9.05 11.21
CA GLY A 76 12.82 -10.29 11.08
C GLY A 76 11.72 -10.24 10.01
N VAL A 77 11.65 -9.19 9.18
CA VAL A 77 10.64 -9.11 8.12
C VAL A 77 10.87 -10.15 7.01
N GLU A 78 12.13 -10.51 6.73
CA GLU A 78 12.45 -11.56 5.76
C GLU A 78 11.98 -12.93 6.22
N GLU A 79 12.13 -13.24 7.51
CA GLU A 79 11.63 -14.46 8.13
C GLU A 79 10.11 -14.54 8.07
N PHE A 80 9.42 -13.40 8.24
CA PHE A 80 7.97 -13.33 8.05
C PHE A 80 7.56 -13.59 6.60
N ILE A 81 8.29 -13.06 5.62
CA ILE A 81 8.05 -13.36 4.20
C ILE A 81 8.24 -14.85 3.92
N SER A 82 9.30 -15.47 4.49
CA SER A 82 9.54 -16.91 4.37
C SER A 82 8.38 -17.72 4.94
N HIS A 83 7.85 -17.30 6.08
CA HIS A 83 6.69 -17.93 6.68
C HIS A 83 5.43 -17.84 5.78
N LEU A 84 5.20 -16.69 5.15
CA LEU A 84 4.08 -16.54 4.20
C LEU A 84 4.24 -17.46 2.98
N ARG A 85 5.46 -17.63 2.47
CA ARG A 85 5.77 -18.60 1.41
C ARG A 85 5.48 -20.03 1.87
N ASP A 86 5.90 -20.39 3.06
CA ASP A 86 5.73 -21.73 3.63
C ASP A 86 4.24 -22.05 3.94
N LEU A 87 3.40 -21.02 4.08
CA LEU A 87 1.94 -21.11 4.13
C LEU A 87 1.29 -21.22 2.73
N ASP A 88 2.05 -21.31 1.65
CA ASP A 88 1.54 -21.31 0.27
C ASP A 88 0.66 -20.09 -0.06
N VAL A 89 1.04 -18.91 0.41
CA VAL A 89 0.37 -17.67 0.00
C VAL A 89 0.67 -17.42 -1.48
N GLU A 90 -0.37 -17.33 -2.31
CA GLU A 90 -0.24 -17.26 -3.77
C GLU A 90 0.47 -15.99 -4.26
N ASP A 91 0.31 -14.88 -3.55
CA ASP A 91 0.84 -13.58 -3.95
C ASP A 91 1.37 -12.81 -2.72
N ILE A 92 2.69 -12.85 -2.56
CA ILE A 92 3.40 -12.15 -1.48
C ILE A 92 4.00 -10.88 -2.05
N SER A 93 3.55 -9.73 -1.56
CA SER A 93 4.05 -8.43 -2.00
C SER A 93 4.43 -7.53 -0.83
N MET A 94 5.28 -6.55 -1.10
CA MET A 94 5.69 -5.54 -0.12
C MET A 94 5.47 -4.14 -0.68
N THR A 95 5.14 -3.19 0.21
CA THR A 95 5.24 -1.75 -0.06
C THR A 95 6.31 -1.17 0.84
N THR A 96 7.24 -0.42 0.27
CA THR A 96 8.41 0.15 0.96
C THR A 96 8.74 1.54 0.41
N ASN A 97 9.38 2.38 1.22
CA ASN A 97 9.94 3.66 0.77
C ASN A 97 11.26 3.50 0.00
N GLY A 98 11.78 2.29 -0.11
CA GLY A 98 12.95 1.97 -0.95
C GLY A 98 14.31 2.27 -0.35
N HIS A 99 14.40 2.99 0.77
CA HIS A 99 15.69 3.41 1.35
C HIS A 99 16.65 2.26 1.65
N LEU A 100 16.14 1.13 2.15
CA LEU A 100 16.93 -0.03 2.54
C LEU A 100 16.97 -1.14 1.49
N LEU A 101 16.41 -0.92 0.31
CA LEU A 101 16.27 -1.98 -0.71
C LEU A 101 17.62 -2.46 -1.27
N SER A 102 18.57 -1.57 -1.48
CA SER A 102 19.89 -1.95 -2.01
C SER A 102 20.59 -3.00 -1.15
N GLU A 103 20.38 -2.96 0.17
CA GLU A 103 20.99 -3.88 1.12
C GLU A 103 20.15 -5.15 1.34
N ARG A 104 18.85 -5.09 1.14
CA ARG A 104 17.90 -6.13 1.56
C ARG A 104 17.27 -6.90 0.41
N CYS A 105 17.33 -6.41 -0.83
CA CYS A 105 16.62 -6.98 -1.98
C CYS A 105 16.93 -8.47 -2.18
N ALA A 106 18.20 -8.86 -2.16
CA ALA A 106 18.60 -10.26 -2.34
C ALA A 106 18.01 -11.19 -1.27
N ARG A 107 17.97 -10.74 0.00
CA ARG A 107 17.36 -11.50 1.10
C ARG A 107 15.84 -11.59 0.96
N LEU A 108 15.18 -10.53 0.51
CA LEU A 108 13.75 -10.52 0.25
C LEU A 108 13.36 -11.50 -0.87
N VAL A 109 14.14 -11.54 -1.96
CA VAL A 109 13.97 -12.52 -3.05
C VAL A 109 14.15 -13.94 -2.52
N SER A 110 15.23 -14.21 -1.77
CA SER A 110 15.49 -15.53 -1.19
C SER A 110 14.42 -15.97 -0.20
N ALA A 111 13.81 -15.03 0.52
CA ALA A 111 12.70 -15.29 1.42
C ALA A 111 11.40 -15.65 0.68
N GLY A 112 11.27 -15.33 -0.62
CA GLY A 112 10.11 -15.66 -1.43
C GLY A 112 9.20 -14.46 -1.73
N LEU A 113 9.69 -13.22 -1.56
CA LEU A 113 8.96 -12.04 -2.03
C LEU A 113 8.78 -12.11 -3.56
N GLN A 114 7.57 -11.91 -4.04
CA GLN A 114 7.24 -12.05 -5.46
C GLN A 114 7.04 -10.69 -6.16
N ARG A 115 6.61 -9.66 -5.43
CA ARG A 115 6.34 -8.34 -6.00
C ARG A 115 6.68 -7.23 -5.01
N ILE A 116 7.14 -6.11 -5.54
CA ILE A 116 7.49 -4.95 -4.73
C ILE A 116 6.84 -3.68 -5.27
N ASN A 117 6.41 -2.80 -4.34
CA ASN A 117 5.96 -1.45 -4.65
C ASN A 117 6.87 -0.49 -3.88
N ILE A 118 7.49 0.43 -4.61
CA ILE A 118 8.42 1.42 -4.08
C ILE A 118 7.75 2.79 -4.14
N SER A 119 7.74 3.51 -3.04
CA SER A 119 7.21 4.87 -3.00
C SER A 119 8.28 5.87 -3.43
N LEU A 120 7.97 6.67 -4.46
CA LEU A 120 8.85 7.74 -4.96
C LEU A 120 7.97 8.89 -5.46
N ASP A 121 7.90 9.98 -4.71
CA ASP A 121 6.98 11.08 -5.00
C ASP A 121 7.60 12.24 -5.78
N SER A 122 8.89 12.18 -6.09
CA SER A 122 9.57 13.15 -6.94
C SER A 122 10.85 12.57 -7.55
N LEU A 123 11.17 12.96 -8.76
CA LEU A 123 12.44 12.70 -9.45
C LEU A 123 13.48 13.83 -9.20
N ASP A 124 13.07 14.93 -8.59
CA ASP A 124 13.94 16.00 -8.13
C ASP A 124 14.34 15.79 -6.67
N ALA A 125 15.64 15.72 -6.38
CA ALA A 125 16.16 15.42 -5.05
C ALA A 125 15.76 16.46 -3.98
N VAL A 126 15.66 17.74 -4.36
CA VAL A 126 15.28 18.82 -3.43
C VAL A 126 13.78 18.73 -3.11
N LYS A 127 12.96 18.47 -4.12
CA LYS A 127 11.53 18.28 -3.94
C LYS A 127 11.25 16.99 -3.16
N PHE A 128 11.97 15.91 -3.46
CA PHE A 128 11.89 14.66 -2.70
C PHE A 128 12.18 14.91 -1.21
N GLU A 129 13.25 15.65 -0.88
CA GLU A 129 13.58 16.00 0.51
C GLU A 129 12.45 16.81 1.17
N ARG A 130 11.83 17.74 0.45
CA ARG A 130 10.68 18.51 0.96
C ARG A 130 9.47 17.63 1.26
N ILE A 131 9.18 16.68 0.38
CA ILE A 131 8.02 15.78 0.53
C ILE A 131 8.26 14.76 1.64
N THR A 132 9.43 14.12 1.65
CA THR A 132 9.73 12.99 2.55
C THR A 132 10.40 13.40 3.86
N ARG A 133 10.91 14.64 3.93
CA ARG A 133 11.70 15.18 5.04
C ARG A 133 12.98 14.37 5.32
N THR A 134 13.56 13.77 4.26
CA THR A 134 14.81 13.01 4.34
C THR A 134 15.70 13.21 3.10
N LYS A 135 17.02 13.09 3.24
CA LYS A 135 18.01 13.14 2.15
C LYS A 135 18.28 11.77 1.52
N SER A 136 17.27 10.93 1.44
CA SER A 136 17.41 9.52 1.02
C SER A 136 17.19 9.29 -0.49
N PHE A 137 17.09 10.33 -1.32
CA PHE A 137 16.78 10.22 -2.75
C PHE A 137 17.73 9.24 -3.48
N ALA A 138 19.05 9.40 -3.32
CA ALA A 138 20.02 8.53 -3.97
C ALA A 138 19.88 7.05 -3.53
N SER A 139 19.59 6.81 -2.24
CA SER A 139 19.37 5.45 -1.74
C SER A 139 18.14 4.79 -2.35
N VAL A 140 17.04 5.56 -2.52
CA VAL A 140 15.81 5.07 -3.15
C VAL A 140 16.04 4.76 -4.63
N MET A 141 16.73 5.64 -5.35
CA MET A 141 17.08 5.41 -6.76
C MET A 141 17.93 4.17 -6.94
N ASN A 142 18.96 3.99 -6.11
CA ASN A 142 19.77 2.77 -6.09
C ASN A 142 18.92 1.51 -5.77
N GLY A 143 17.98 1.63 -4.83
CA GLY A 143 17.05 0.56 -4.51
C GLY A 143 16.18 0.15 -5.71
N ILE A 144 15.71 1.11 -6.50
CA ILE A 144 14.97 0.85 -7.75
C ILE A 144 15.85 0.12 -8.76
N ASP A 145 17.11 0.54 -8.94
CA ASP A 145 18.05 -0.10 -9.87
C ASP A 145 18.33 -1.56 -9.47
N VAL A 146 18.53 -1.81 -8.18
CA VAL A 146 18.74 -3.17 -7.66
C VAL A 146 17.50 -4.05 -7.88
N VAL A 147 16.30 -3.51 -7.68
CA VAL A 147 15.05 -4.24 -7.95
C VAL A 147 14.93 -4.59 -9.43
N GLN A 148 15.22 -3.66 -10.33
CA GLN A 148 15.16 -3.90 -11.78
C GLN A 148 16.18 -4.96 -12.25
N ALA A 149 17.31 -5.11 -11.54
CA ALA A 149 18.30 -6.15 -11.80
C ALA A 149 17.99 -7.49 -11.10
N SER A 150 16.87 -7.60 -10.38
CA SER A 150 16.49 -8.76 -9.58
C SER A 150 15.29 -9.53 -10.15
N ALA A 151 14.95 -10.65 -9.51
CA ALA A 151 13.73 -11.41 -9.82
C ALA A 151 12.41 -10.66 -9.47
N LEU A 152 12.47 -9.48 -8.84
CA LEU A 152 11.31 -8.64 -8.55
C LEU A 152 10.96 -7.69 -9.71
N ALA A 153 11.73 -7.69 -10.80
CA ALA A 153 11.40 -6.89 -11.99
C ALA A 153 10.14 -7.42 -12.71
N PRO A 154 9.31 -6.52 -13.31
CA PRO A 154 9.40 -5.07 -13.22
C PRO A 154 8.93 -4.54 -11.87
N GLY A 155 9.75 -3.69 -11.26
CA GLY A 155 9.39 -2.98 -10.04
C GLY A 155 8.20 -2.04 -10.27
N LYS A 156 7.35 -1.89 -9.24
CA LYS A 156 6.26 -0.92 -9.26
C LYS A 156 6.66 0.30 -8.46
N VAL A 157 6.62 1.46 -9.09
CA VAL A 157 6.90 2.76 -8.44
C VAL A 157 5.58 3.48 -8.26
N ASN A 158 5.27 3.90 -7.03
CA ASN A 158 4.07 4.64 -6.70
C ASN A 158 4.43 6.10 -6.38
N ALA A 159 3.71 7.05 -6.97
CA ALA A 159 3.75 8.45 -6.58
C ALA A 159 2.37 8.94 -6.18
N VAL A 160 2.27 9.53 -4.99
CA VAL A 160 1.09 10.30 -4.59
C VAL A 160 1.22 11.70 -5.21
N LEU A 161 0.29 12.05 -6.11
CA LEU A 161 0.30 13.36 -6.74
C LEU A 161 -0.46 14.37 -5.89
N VAL A 162 0.22 15.48 -5.59
CA VAL A 162 -0.34 16.61 -4.85
C VAL A 162 -0.18 17.88 -5.70
N ARG A 163 -1.28 18.53 -6.00
CA ARG A 163 -1.29 19.74 -6.83
C ARG A 163 -0.45 20.85 -6.21
N GLY A 164 0.38 21.47 -7.05
CA GLY A 164 1.31 22.52 -6.65
C GLY A 164 2.57 22.03 -5.92
N ILE A 165 2.73 20.70 -5.76
CA ILE A 165 3.93 20.11 -5.15
C ILE A 165 4.71 19.30 -6.20
N ASN A 166 4.14 18.23 -6.74
CA ASN A 166 4.80 17.32 -7.67
C ASN A 166 3.98 17.01 -8.93
N ASP A 167 2.84 17.66 -9.12
CA ASP A 167 1.98 17.47 -10.28
C ASP A 167 2.63 17.91 -11.60
N ASN A 168 3.68 18.73 -11.56
CA ASN A 168 4.47 19.11 -12.73
C ASN A 168 5.46 18.01 -13.20
N GLU A 169 5.61 16.89 -12.48
CA GLU A 169 6.52 15.80 -12.82
C GLU A 169 5.82 14.60 -13.50
N VAL A 170 4.54 14.71 -13.88
CA VAL A 170 3.76 13.60 -14.46
C VAL A 170 4.44 13.04 -15.71
N GLU A 171 4.86 13.89 -16.64
CA GLU A 171 5.52 13.49 -17.88
C GLU A 171 6.93 12.95 -17.61
N ASP A 172 7.65 13.50 -16.64
CA ASP A 172 9.00 13.03 -16.28
C ASP A 172 8.92 11.62 -15.65
N PHE A 173 7.93 11.35 -14.81
CA PHE A 173 7.68 10.00 -14.30
C PHE A 173 7.26 9.02 -15.41
N ALA A 174 6.50 9.46 -16.41
CA ALA A 174 6.16 8.61 -17.55
C ALA A 174 7.41 8.30 -18.39
N ALA A 175 8.29 9.29 -18.63
CA ALA A 175 9.59 9.08 -19.27
C ALA A 175 10.45 8.10 -18.47
N PHE A 176 10.53 8.27 -17.15
CA PHE A 176 11.27 7.39 -16.26
C PHE A 176 10.77 5.94 -16.32
N ALA A 177 9.44 5.73 -16.39
CA ALA A 177 8.85 4.40 -16.57
C ALA A 177 9.28 3.75 -17.90
N ARG A 178 9.30 4.52 -19.00
CA ARG A 178 9.71 4.07 -20.31
C ARG A 178 11.19 3.69 -20.36
N GLU A 179 12.04 4.55 -19.83
CA GLU A 179 13.50 4.37 -19.86
C GLU A 179 13.95 3.17 -19.02
N ARG A 180 13.27 2.89 -17.92
CA ARG A 180 13.65 1.85 -16.96
C ARG A 180 12.76 0.61 -17.01
N ALA A 181 11.82 0.52 -17.93
CA ALA A 181 10.85 -0.58 -18.02
C ALA A 181 10.09 -0.83 -16.70
N LEU A 182 9.69 0.23 -16.00
CA LEU A 182 8.99 0.19 -14.71
C LEU A 182 7.48 0.21 -14.89
N ILE A 183 6.77 -0.19 -13.83
CA ILE A 183 5.33 0.05 -13.70
C ILE A 183 5.13 1.29 -12.83
N MET A 184 4.92 2.45 -13.47
CA MET A 184 4.67 3.70 -12.74
C MET A 184 3.19 3.82 -12.36
N ARG A 185 2.91 4.10 -11.10
CA ARG A 185 1.55 4.26 -10.58
C ARG A 185 1.36 5.63 -9.95
N PHE A 186 0.42 6.37 -10.49
CA PHE A 186 0.00 7.65 -9.94
C PHE A 186 -1.22 7.43 -9.04
N ILE A 187 -1.15 7.95 -7.83
CA ILE A 187 -2.19 7.82 -6.81
C ILE A 187 -2.74 9.21 -6.48
N GLU A 188 -4.05 9.37 -6.56
CA GLU A 188 -4.69 10.59 -6.11
C GLU A 188 -4.48 10.79 -4.60
N PHE A 189 -4.19 12.02 -4.19
CA PHE A 189 -4.03 12.38 -2.80
C PHE A 189 -5.33 12.17 -2.02
N MET A 190 -5.24 11.46 -0.90
CA MET A 190 -6.36 11.05 -0.06
C MET A 190 -6.31 11.73 1.31
N PRO A 191 -7.45 11.96 1.98
CA PRO A 191 -7.54 12.59 3.32
C PRO A 191 -7.10 11.62 4.45
N LEU A 192 -5.80 11.30 4.47
CA LEU A 192 -5.16 10.38 5.43
C LEU A 192 -3.89 10.98 6.03
N ASP A 193 -3.63 12.25 5.76
CA ASP A 193 -2.52 13.01 6.29
C ASP A 193 -2.76 13.36 7.77
N ALA A 194 -1.70 13.25 8.57
CA ALA A 194 -1.79 13.47 10.02
C ALA A 194 -2.12 14.91 10.39
N ASP A 195 -1.74 15.87 9.54
CA ASP A 195 -1.91 17.30 9.79
C ASP A 195 -3.25 17.86 9.23
N HIS A 196 -4.10 16.99 8.65
CA HIS A 196 -5.42 17.33 8.08
C HIS A 196 -5.40 18.49 7.05
N HIS A 197 -4.34 18.58 6.26
CA HIS A 197 -4.19 19.60 5.22
C HIS A 197 -4.92 19.23 3.92
N TRP A 198 -5.38 18.00 3.80
CA TRP A 198 -6.08 17.54 2.60
C TRP A 198 -7.29 18.43 2.28
N ASN A 199 -7.37 18.83 1.05
CA ASN A 199 -8.57 19.39 0.48
C ASN A 199 -8.69 18.99 -1.01
N ARG A 200 -9.87 19.11 -1.56
CA ARG A 200 -10.16 18.61 -2.91
C ARG A 200 -9.35 19.30 -4.01
N ASN A 201 -8.95 20.55 -3.80
CA ASN A 201 -8.16 21.31 -4.78
C ASN A 201 -6.72 20.81 -4.90
N LEU A 202 -6.23 20.05 -3.91
CA LEU A 202 -4.91 19.43 -3.95
C LEU A 202 -4.90 18.11 -4.72
N VAL A 203 -6.06 17.59 -5.10
CA VAL A 203 -6.16 16.35 -5.87
C VAL A 203 -5.82 16.62 -7.33
N VAL A 204 -4.95 15.81 -7.91
CA VAL A 204 -4.68 15.75 -9.35
C VAL A 204 -5.50 14.60 -9.91
N PRO A 205 -6.58 14.86 -10.68
CA PRO A 205 -7.46 13.81 -11.19
C PRO A 205 -6.73 12.84 -12.13
N ALA A 206 -7.03 11.55 -12.00
CA ALA A 206 -6.44 10.51 -12.87
C ALA A 206 -6.69 10.79 -14.37
N ALA A 207 -7.84 11.37 -14.72
CA ALA A 207 -8.13 11.76 -16.10
C ALA A 207 -7.16 12.85 -16.63
N GLU A 208 -6.77 13.80 -15.76
CA GLU A 208 -5.77 14.82 -16.12
C GLU A 208 -4.41 14.17 -16.39
N VAL A 209 -3.98 13.28 -15.47
CA VAL A 209 -2.72 12.53 -15.61
C VAL A 209 -2.71 11.71 -16.91
N TYR A 210 -3.80 11.00 -17.19
CA TYR A 210 -3.96 10.24 -18.44
C TYR A 210 -3.80 11.14 -19.66
N ASN A 211 -4.54 12.23 -19.72
CA ASN A 211 -4.54 13.14 -20.89
C ASN A 211 -3.15 13.74 -21.15
N ARG A 212 -2.44 14.14 -20.11
CA ARG A 212 -1.08 14.70 -20.21
C ARG A 212 -0.09 13.68 -20.76
N ILE A 213 -0.11 12.46 -20.23
CA ILE A 213 0.79 11.39 -20.70
C ILE A 213 0.42 10.98 -22.14
N HIS A 214 -0.89 10.76 -22.39
CA HIS A 214 -1.40 10.32 -23.71
C HIS A 214 -1.12 11.34 -24.83
N ALA A 215 -1.14 12.63 -24.52
CA ALA A 215 -0.82 13.67 -25.49
C ALA A 215 0.65 13.63 -25.95
N ARG A 216 1.56 13.17 -25.08
CA ARG A 216 2.99 13.04 -25.39
C ARG A 216 3.38 11.65 -25.88
N TRP A 217 2.80 10.63 -25.27
CA TRP A 217 2.98 9.22 -25.62
C TRP A 217 1.62 8.52 -25.58
N PRO A 218 1.06 8.19 -26.76
CA PRO A 218 -0.23 7.51 -26.85
C PRO A 218 -0.27 6.24 -25.99
N LEU A 219 -1.33 6.11 -25.21
CA LEU A 219 -1.56 5.01 -24.29
C LEU A 219 -2.72 4.15 -24.75
N GLU A 220 -2.59 2.84 -24.59
CA GLU A 220 -3.64 1.85 -24.78
C GLU A 220 -3.96 1.16 -23.45
N GLU A 221 -5.25 0.99 -23.14
CA GLU A 221 -5.68 0.37 -21.87
C GLU A 221 -5.37 -1.14 -21.87
N ILE A 222 -4.82 -1.60 -20.76
CA ILE A 222 -4.62 -3.02 -20.46
C ILE A 222 -5.88 -3.54 -19.76
N PRO A 223 -6.44 -4.71 -20.15
CA PRO A 223 -7.63 -5.26 -19.53
C PRO A 223 -7.54 -5.29 -18.00
N HIS A 224 -8.58 -4.80 -17.35
CA HIS A 224 -8.67 -4.70 -15.90
C HIS A 224 -9.15 -6.01 -15.27
N HIS A 225 -8.45 -6.52 -14.26
CA HIS A 225 -8.92 -7.66 -13.47
C HIS A 225 -9.79 -7.19 -12.30
N TYR A 226 -10.77 -8.00 -11.93
CA TYR A 226 -11.85 -7.69 -10.99
C TYR A 226 -11.45 -6.93 -9.71
N SER A 227 -10.31 -7.24 -9.08
CA SER A 227 -9.90 -6.65 -7.80
C SER A 227 -8.74 -5.67 -7.88
N GLU A 228 -8.28 -5.31 -9.08
CA GLU A 228 -7.17 -4.37 -9.25
C GLU A 228 -7.57 -2.96 -8.84
N THR A 229 -6.62 -2.21 -8.27
CA THR A 229 -6.84 -0.83 -7.85
C THR A 229 -6.47 0.19 -8.92
N ALA A 230 -5.55 -0.18 -9.81
CA ALA A 230 -5.04 0.70 -10.85
C ALA A 230 -5.68 0.35 -12.19
N ARG A 231 -6.19 1.34 -12.91
CA ARG A 231 -6.35 1.23 -14.37
C ARG A 231 -4.98 1.28 -14.99
N LYS A 232 -4.68 0.33 -15.89
CA LYS A 232 -3.36 0.12 -16.44
C LYS A 232 -3.33 0.46 -17.92
N TYR A 233 -2.22 1.03 -18.35
CA TYR A 233 -2.00 1.43 -19.73
C TYR A 233 -0.59 1.04 -20.17
N ARG A 234 -0.46 0.63 -21.43
CA ARG A 234 0.81 0.46 -22.11
C ARG A 234 1.02 1.55 -23.15
N PHE A 235 2.26 1.77 -23.53
CA PHE A 235 2.61 2.70 -24.59
C PHE A 235 2.32 2.06 -25.96
N VAL A 236 1.62 2.78 -26.84
CA VAL A 236 1.22 2.28 -28.16
C VAL A 236 2.43 2.02 -29.06
N ASP A 237 3.52 2.75 -28.88
CA ASP A 237 4.76 2.60 -29.63
C ASP A 237 5.58 1.35 -29.23
N GLY A 238 5.07 0.52 -28.33
CA GLY A 238 5.73 -0.70 -27.86
C GLY A 238 6.90 -0.49 -26.91
N THR A 239 7.19 0.75 -26.51
CA THR A 239 8.24 1.00 -25.50
C THR A 239 7.86 0.31 -24.19
N PRO A 240 8.81 -0.36 -23.51
CA PRO A 240 8.55 -1.03 -22.25
C PRO A 240 8.14 -0.06 -21.15
N GLY A 241 7.52 -0.60 -20.11
CA GLY A 241 6.96 0.16 -18.99
C GLY A 241 5.44 0.26 -19.07
N GLU A 242 4.83 0.51 -17.93
CA GLU A 242 3.37 0.63 -17.79
C GLU A 242 3.02 1.87 -16.97
N ILE A 243 1.85 2.44 -17.27
CA ILE A 243 1.24 3.49 -16.45
C ILE A 243 0.02 2.91 -15.74
N GLY A 244 -0.04 3.10 -14.42
CA GLY A 244 -1.19 2.74 -13.59
C GLY A 244 -1.80 3.98 -12.94
N LEU A 245 -3.11 4.13 -13.02
CA LEU A 245 -3.84 5.23 -12.39
C LEU A 245 -4.72 4.69 -11.26
N ILE A 246 -4.49 5.18 -10.04
CA ILE A 246 -5.25 4.81 -8.84
C ILE A 246 -6.05 6.03 -8.40
N ALA A 247 -7.34 6.03 -8.70
CA ALA A 247 -8.24 7.16 -8.59
C ALA A 247 -9.32 6.96 -7.50
N PRO A 248 -8.96 6.86 -6.21
CA PRO A 248 -9.95 6.64 -5.16
C PRO A 248 -10.87 7.83 -4.95
N VAL A 249 -10.48 9.04 -5.31
CA VAL A 249 -11.25 10.28 -5.10
C VAL A 249 -12.17 10.57 -6.27
N THR A 250 -11.64 10.54 -7.50
CA THR A 250 -12.42 10.93 -8.68
C THR A 250 -13.16 9.77 -9.35
N GLN A 251 -12.66 8.54 -9.22
CA GLN A 251 -13.23 7.33 -9.81
C GLN A 251 -13.16 6.16 -8.82
N PRO A 252 -13.97 6.16 -7.74
CA PRO A 252 -13.95 5.12 -6.73
C PRO A 252 -14.19 3.72 -7.31
N PHE A 253 -13.43 2.74 -6.83
CA PHE A 253 -13.48 1.33 -7.27
C PHE A 253 -13.91 0.38 -6.14
N CYS A 254 -14.79 0.85 -5.25
CA CYS A 254 -15.20 0.12 -4.04
C CYS A 254 -16.08 -1.10 -4.32
N GLY A 255 -16.86 -1.08 -5.42
CA GLY A 255 -17.78 -2.17 -5.76
C GLY A 255 -17.12 -3.55 -5.92
N HIS A 256 -15.82 -3.59 -6.23
CA HIS A 256 -15.05 -4.82 -6.43
C HIS A 256 -13.90 -4.98 -5.41
N CYS A 257 -14.01 -4.35 -4.25
CA CYS A 257 -12.96 -4.34 -3.25
C CYS A 257 -12.84 -5.68 -2.51
N SER A 258 -11.74 -6.39 -2.74
CA SER A 258 -11.41 -7.67 -2.09
C SER A 258 -10.52 -7.53 -0.83
N ARG A 259 -10.31 -6.31 -0.32
CA ARG A 259 -9.24 -6.00 0.65
C ARG A 259 -9.76 -5.79 2.05
N ILE A 260 -8.96 -6.30 3.01
CA ILE A 260 -8.99 -5.93 4.43
C ILE A 260 -7.56 -5.62 4.91
N ARG A 261 -7.44 -5.09 6.11
CA ARG A 261 -6.17 -4.68 6.69
C ARG A 261 -6.03 -5.18 8.11
N LEU A 262 -4.81 -5.58 8.46
CA LEU A 262 -4.37 -5.82 9.83
C LEU A 262 -3.34 -4.74 10.17
N THR A 263 -3.63 -3.92 11.18
CA THR A 263 -2.71 -2.88 11.64
C THR A 263 -1.61 -3.47 12.52
N ALA A 264 -0.51 -2.73 12.71
CA ALA A 264 0.62 -3.18 13.52
C ALA A 264 0.21 -3.45 14.98
N ASP A 265 -0.76 -2.73 15.51
CA ASP A 265 -1.33 -2.90 16.85
C ASP A 265 -2.50 -3.90 16.89
N GLY A 266 -2.65 -4.74 15.84
CA GLY A 266 -3.55 -5.87 15.82
C GLY A 266 -5.04 -5.53 15.68
N LYS A 267 -5.35 -4.44 14.99
CA LYS A 267 -6.74 -4.11 14.66
C LYS A 267 -7.05 -4.53 13.22
N ILE A 268 -8.26 -5.06 13.00
CA ILE A 268 -8.79 -5.29 11.65
C ILE A 268 -9.48 -4.00 11.20
N ARG A 269 -9.19 -3.58 9.96
CA ARG A 269 -9.90 -2.51 9.27
C ARG A 269 -10.48 -3.04 7.97
N THR A 270 -11.77 -2.89 7.82
CA THR A 270 -12.52 -3.36 6.65
C THR A 270 -12.32 -2.46 5.43
N CYS A 271 -12.00 -1.18 5.66
CA CYS A 271 -11.70 -0.18 4.64
C CYS A 271 -10.49 0.69 5.06
N LEU A 272 -9.81 1.30 4.09
CA LEU A 272 -8.78 2.31 4.35
C LEU A 272 -9.36 3.51 5.14
N PHE A 273 -10.60 3.87 4.82
CA PHE A 273 -11.34 4.99 5.42
C PHE A 273 -12.31 4.56 6.54
N SER A 274 -12.19 3.32 7.04
CA SER A 274 -13.01 2.86 8.16
C SER A 274 -12.85 3.79 9.36
N LYS A 275 -13.94 4.12 10.02
CA LYS A 275 -13.92 4.92 11.25
C LYS A 275 -13.69 4.04 12.48
N GLU A 276 -14.01 2.77 12.36
CA GLU A 276 -13.92 1.78 13.43
C GLU A 276 -12.72 0.86 13.24
N ASP A 277 -12.13 0.46 14.35
CA ASP A 277 -11.06 -0.51 14.47
C ASP A 277 -11.56 -1.71 15.28
N HIS A 278 -11.46 -2.91 14.74
CA HIS A 278 -11.89 -4.14 15.38
C HIS A 278 -10.72 -4.84 16.05
N ASP A 279 -10.76 -5.00 17.38
CA ASP A 279 -9.64 -5.46 18.19
C ASP A 279 -9.43 -6.98 18.08
N LEU A 280 -8.49 -7.40 17.27
CA LEU A 280 -8.07 -8.80 17.16
C LEU A 280 -6.95 -9.15 18.15
N ARG A 281 -6.12 -8.18 18.54
CA ARG A 281 -4.98 -8.40 19.45
C ARG A 281 -5.45 -8.83 20.83
N SER A 282 -6.43 -8.14 21.42
CA SER A 282 -6.95 -8.49 22.75
C SER A 282 -7.49 -9.91 22.76
N LEU A 283 -8.32 -10.25 21.78
CA LEU A 283 -8.86 -11.61 21.63
C LEU A 283 -7.75 -12.67 21.52
N LEU A 284 -6.72 -12.38 20.72
CA LEU A 284 -5.57 -13.26 20.55
C LEU A 284 -4.80 -13.48 21.85
N ARG A 285 -4.58 -12.42 22.64
CA ARG A 285 -3.80 -12.44 23.91
C ARG A 285 -4.59 -13.00 25.07
N GLU A 286 -5.91 -12.98 25.02
CA GLU A 286 -6.80 -13.64 25.96
C GLU A 286 -6.87 -15.17 25.75
N GLY A 287 -6.17 -15.68 24.75
CA GLY A 287 -6.02 -17.10 24.49
C GLY A 287 -7.11 -17.71 23.61
N ALA A 288 -7.79 -16.90 22.78
CA ALA A 288 -8.77 -17.39 21.84
C ALA A 288 -8.21 -18.49 20.92
N SER A 289 -9.04 -19.49 20.62
CA SER A 289 -8.71 -20.54 19.65
C SER A 289 -8.68 -19.98 18.22
N ASP A 290 -8.15 -20.75 17.27
CA ASP A 290 -8.18 -20.34 15.86
C ASP A 290 -9.61 -20.27 15.32
N GLU A 291 -10.51 -21.12 15.81
CA GLU A 291 -11.94 -21.11 15.50
C GLU A 291 -12.63 -19.84 16.00
N ASP A 292 -12.27 -19.35 17.19
CA ASP A 292 -12.77 -18.07 17.73
C ASP A 292 -12.30 -16.90 16.86
N LEU A 293 -11.01 -16.91 16.47
CA LEU A 293 -10.44 -15.89 15.59
C LEU A 293 -11.11 -15.90 14.21
N VAL A 294 -11.35 -17.08 13.62
CA VAL A 294 -12.09 -17.24 12.35
C VAL A 294 -13.50 -16.67 12.45
N THR A 295 -14.21 -16.98 13.55
CA THR A 295 -15.57 -16.50 13.79
C THR A 295 -15.58 -14.97 13.92
N TYR A 296 -14.67 -14.41 14.70
CA TYR A 296 -14.56 -12.98 14.90
C TYR A 296 -14.19 -12.23 13.59
N ILE A 297 -13.17 -12.71 12.85
CA ILE A 297 -12.78 -12.10 11.57
C ILE A 297 -13.94 -12.12 10.57
N THR A 298 -14.69 -13.24 10.53
CA THR A 298 -15.84 -13.37 9.64
C THR A 298 -16.93 -12.36 10.00
N SER A 299 -17.25 -12.17 11.29
CA SER A 299 -18.23 -11.18 11.74
C SER A 299 -17.81 -9.76 11.38
N VAL A 300 -16.54 -9.41 11.58
CA VAL A 300 -15.97 -8.09 11.21
C VAL A 300 -16.07 -7.85 9.71
N VAL A 301 -15.81 -8.85 8.88
CA VAL A 301 -15.92 -8.70 7.43
C VAL A 301 -17.36 -8.46 6.98
N MET A 302 -18.35 -8.99 7.68
CA MET A 302 -19.76 -8.69 7.40
C MET A 302 -20.14 -7.23 7.67
N GLU A 303 -19.35 -6.50 8.48
CA GLU A 303 -19.55 -5.07 8.73
C GLU A 303 -18.91 -4.17 7.66
N LYS A 304 -18.14 -4.75 6.72
CA LYS A 304 -17.43 -4.00 5.68
C LYS A 304 -18.38 -3.05 4.94
N GLU A 305 -17.90 -1.81 4.75
CA GLU A 305 -18.62 -0.72 4.12
C GLU A 305 -18.82 -0.98 2.60
N ALA A 306 -19.91 -0.48 2.03
CA ALA A 306 -20.14 -0.52 0.57
C ALA A 306 -19.05 0.25 -0.19
N GLY A 307 -18.63 1.39 0.38
CA GLY A 307 -17.58 2.24 -0.16
C GLY A 307 -17.09 3.26 0.87
N HIS A 308 -16.06 4.02 0.52
CA HIS A 308 -15.42 4.96 1.44
C HIS A 308 -16.12 6.31 1.59
N ARG A 309 -17.15 6.61 0.81
CA ARG A 309 -18.00 7.81 0.90
C ARG A 309 -17.26 9.16 0.82
N ILE A 310 -16.00 9.21 0.32
CA ILE A 310 -15.15 10.43 0.29
C ILE A 310 -15.79 11.61 -0.47
N ASN A 311 -16.75 11.31 -1.35
CA ASN A 311 -17.45 12.30 -2.17
C ASN A 311 -18.79 12.74 -1.56
N GLU A 312 -19.16 12.23 -0.40
CA GLU A 312 -20.41 12.58 0.26
C GLU A 312 -20.21 13.78 1.20
N PRO A 313 -21.23 14.63 1.36
CA PRO A 313 -21.11 15.86 2.17
C PRO A 313 -20.80 15.62 3.65
N ASP A 314 -21.21 14.46 4.18
CA ASP A 314 -21.02 14.03 5.57
C ASP A 314 -19.74 13.19 5.78
N PHE A 315 -18.85 13.16 4.78
CA PHE A 315 -17.58 12.44 4.92
C PHE A 315 -16.67 13.12 5.95
N HIS A 316 -16.18 12.32 6.87
CA HIS A 316 -15.11 12.70 7.79
C HIS A 316 -13.94 11.72 7.63
N PRO A 317 -12.69 12.23 7.54
CA PRO A 317 -11.51 11.38 7.52
C PRO A 317 -11.43 10.47 8.74
N PRO A 318 -10.80 9.28 8.62
CA PRO A 318 -10.51 8.47 9.80
C PRO A 318 -9.57 9.21 10.76
N SER A 319 -9.68 8.91 12.04
CA SER A 319 -8.82 9.50 13.09
C SER A 319 -7.35 9.04 13.01
N ARG A 320 -7.10 7.89 12.38
CA ARG A 320 -5.75 7.37 12.18
C ARG A 320 -5.14 7.89 10.89
N SER A 321 -3.91 8.37 10.97
CA SER A 321 -3.09 8.69 9.80
C SER A 321 -2.59 7.41 9.10
N MET A 322 -2.11 7.57 7.87
CA MET A 322 -1.70 6.47 6.99
C MET A 322 -0.65 5.54 7.63
N VAL A 323 0.28 6.07 8.41
CA VAL A 323 1.35 5.29 9.06
C VAL A 323 0.81 4.27 10.07
N PHE A 324 -0.29 4.57 10.74
CA PHE A 324 -0.93 3.67 11.71
C PHE A 324 -1.96 2.72 11.08
N ILE A 325 -2.37 2.99 9.84
CA ILE A 325 -3.28 2.11 9.08
C ILE A 325 -2.50 1.06 8.29
N GLY A 326 -1.30 1.40 7.84
CA GLY A 326 -0.49 0.59 6.96
C GLY A 326 -0.81 0.82 5.47
N GLY A 327 0.02 1.59 4.79
CA GLY A 327 -0.14 2.07 3.41
C GLY A 327 0.32 1.15 2.30
#